data_ffbe0acbbf74a99f57f27317640a1ae3
#
_entry.id   ffbe0acbbf74a99f57f27317640a1ae3
#
_cell.length_a   1.000
_cell.length_b   1.000
_cell.length_c   1.000
_cell.angle_alpha   90.00
_cell.angle_beta   90.00
_cell.angle_gamma   90.00
#
_symmetry.space_group_name_H-M   'P 1'
#
loop_
_entity.id
_entity.type
_entity.pdbx_description
1 polymer ?
#
loop_
_entity_poly.entity_id
_entity_poly.type
_entity_poly.pdbx_seq_one_letter_code
_entity_poly.pdbx_strand_id
1 'polypeptide(L)'
;MSEPLEHCSSCYLPTSWLALPLLAKKEYNYDSTLYSFGLPEGQSLNLPVCACILLLAPGKGRKADGGKDDFDGTGAVRPYTPVSDNSVLGKFDLLIKRYDGGAVSQYLHALPIGAEVSFKHIKFNIKAQYPFAGKTTFTLIAAGTGIAPMYQALWKLMGTEGDNRKVTLIYGNKSPEDILLKEELDGWASRSAGRLKIVHVVGNRPDDPAPPGWADTPTYTAETGWVDEAKLKKHAFPPAEDTLVFVCGLPGMYAALCGPRNEKELKDGSTLQKLGYTADMVAKM
;
A
#
# COMPACT_ATOMS: atom_id res chain seq x y z
N MET A 1 -20.08 -8.00 -19.80
CA MET A 1 -20.24 -8.57 -18.44
C MET A 1 -18.90 -9.19 -18.07
N SER A 2 -18.11 -8.52 -17.24
CA SER A 2 -16.86 -9.09 -16.75
C SER A 2 -17.21 -10.26 -15.82
N GLU A 3 -16.63 -11.42 -16.09
CA GLU A 3 -16.74 -12.56 -15.19
C GLU A 3 -16.32 -12.17 -13.77
N PRO A 4 -17.00 -12.68 -12.73
CA PRO A 4 -16.59 -12.42 -11.36
C PRO A 4 -15.17 -12.93 -11.18
N LEU A 5 -14.29 -12.06 -10.63
CA LEU A 5 -12.91 -12.37 -10.30
C LEU A 5 -12.86 -13.70 -9.55
N GLU A 6 -12.23 -14.70 -10.17
CA GLU A 6 -12.07 -16.01 -9.54
C GLU A 6 -11.43 -15.86 -8.16
N HIS A 7 -12.00 -16.55 -7.19
CA HIS A 7 -11.47 -16.61 -5.83
C HIS A 7 -10.00 -17.03 -5.87
N CYS A 8 -9.15 -16.37 -5.10
CA CYS A 8 -7.85 -16.91 -4.77
C CYS A 8 -8.05 -18.20 -3.95
N SER A 9 -8.34 -19.30 -4.64
CA SER A 9 -8.45 -20.63 -4.06
C SER A 9 -7.10 -21.14 -3.50
N SER A 10 -6.02 -20.39 -3.77
CA SER A 10 -4.64 -20.79 -3.43
C SER A 10 -4.03 -20.00 -2.27
N CYS A 11 -4.70 -18.96 -1.74
CA CYS A 11 -4.19 -18.23 -0.58
C CYS A 11 -4.13 -19.16 0.64
N TYR A 12 -2.98 -19.19 1.32
CA TYR A 12 -2.80 -20.00 2.52
C TYR A 12 -3.78 -19.63 3.65
N LEU A 13 -4.06 -18.33 3.83
CA LEU A 13 -4.99 -17.90 4.87
C LEU A 13 -6.43 -18.24 4.50
N PRO A 14 -7.19 -18.86 5.43
CA PRO A 14 -8.62 -19.07 5.25
C PRO A 14 -9.41 -17.78 5.41
N THR A 15 -10.71 -17.82 5.13
CA THR A 15 -11.66 -16.72 5.42
C THR A 15 -12.12 -16.69 6.89
N SER A 16 -11.79 -17.72 7.68
CA SER A 16 -11.89 -17.75 9.15
C SER A 16 -10.57 -17.28 9.77
N TRP A 17 -10.60 -16.92 11.05
CA TRP A 17 -9.39 -16.54 11.77
C TRP A 17 -8.44 -17.72 11.94
N LEU A 18 -7.16 -17.52 11.59
CA LEU A 18 -6.05 -18.46 11.78
C LEU A 18 -4.96 -17.76 12.57
N ALA A 19 -4.55 -18.37 13.69
CA ALA A 19 -3.44 -17.88 14.50
C ALA A 19 -2.10 -18.29 13.90
N LEU A 20 -1.17 -17.33 13.80
CA LEU A 20 0.19 -17.53 13.27
C LEU A 20 1.21 -16.89 14.22
N PRO A 21 2.38 -17.51 14.43
CA PRO A 21 3.38 -17.01 15.35
C PRO A 21 4.09 -15.76 14.82
N LEU A 22 4.33 -14.81 15.70
CA LEU A 22 5.21 -13.69 15.46
C LEU A 22 6.66 -14.15 15.57
N LEU A 23 7.38 -14.20 14.46
CA LEU A 23 8.75 -14.70 14.39
C LEU A 23 9.80 -13.64 14.70
N ALA A 24 9.57 -12.41 14.25
CA ALA A 24 10.54 -11.33 14.40
C ALA A 24 9.87 -9.95 14.37
N LYS A 25 10.54 -9.01 15.02
CA LYS A 25 10.29 -7.56 14.92
C LYS A 25 11.60 -6.89 14.58
N LYS A 26 11.62 -6.10 13.53
CA LYS A 26 12.76 -5.26 13.14
C LYS A 26 12.28 -3.81 13.07
N GLU A 27 12.82 -2.95 13.92
CA GLU A 27 12.58 -1.52 13.82
C GLU A 27 13.03 -1.05 12.44
N TYR A 28 12.14 -0.36 11.74
CA TYR A 28 12.42 0.17 10.40
C TYR A 28 12.86 1.64 10.50
N ASN A 29 12.08 2.43 11.22
CA ASN A 29 12.41 3.80 11.63
C ASN A 29 11.80 4.08 13.01
N TYR A 30 11.77 5.35 13.44
CA TYR A 30 11.35 5.78 14.78
C TYR A 30 9.89 5.40 15.15
N ASP A 31 9.01 5.15 14.19
CA ASP A 31 7.61 4.83 14.42
C ASP A 31 7.07 3.62 13.63
N SER A 32 7.92 2.99 12.83
CA SER A 32 7.51 1.88 11.97
C SER A 32 8.36 0.64 12.21
N THR A 33 7.72 -0.53 12.21
CA THR A 33 8.35 -1.83 12.49
C THR A 33 7.96 -2.84 11.41
N LEU A 34 8.94 -3.61 10.94
CA LEU A 34 8.72 -4.79 10.09
C LEU A 34 8.47 -5.99 11.00
N TYR A 35 7.30 -6.59 10.88
CA TYR A 35 6.86 -7.78 11.61
C TYR A 35 6.88 -8.98 10.69
N SER A 36 7.58 -10.05 11.07
CA SER A 36 7.57 -11.34 10.35
C SER A 36 6.66 -12.33 11.05
N PHE A 37 5.74 -12.95 10.33
CA PHE A 37 4.81 -13.97 10.83
C PHE A 37 5.08 -15.30 10.15
N GLY A 38 5.01 -16.40 10.94
CA GLY A 38 5.33 -17.73 10.47
C GLY A 38 4.23 -18.37 9.63
N LEU A 39 4.65 -19.09 8.61
CA LEU A 39 3.88 -20.07 7.85
C LEU A 39 4.55 -21.44 8.02
N PRO A 40 3.88 -22.55 7.75
CA PRO A 40 4.54 -23.85 7.70
C PRO A 40 5.73 -23.85 6.73
N GLU A 41 6.71 -24.69 7.00
CA GLU A 41 7.89 -24.84 6.16
C GLU A 41 7.51 -25.09 4.69
N GLY A 42 8.18 -24.39 3.77
CA GLY A 42 7.91 -24.50 2.33
C GLY A 42 6.58 -23.87 1.87
N GLN A 43 5.75 -23.33 2.78
CA GLN A 43 4.48 -22.72 2.44
C GLN A 43 4.66 -21.25 2.09
N SER A 44 4.05 -20.82 0.98
CA SER A 44 3.90 -19.40 0.60
C SER A 44 2.56 -18.87 1.09
N LEU A 45 2.48 -17.57 1.38
CA LEU A 45 1.21 -16.90 1.66
C LEU A 45 0.26 -16.97 0.45
N ASN A 46 0.82 -16.92 -0.76
CA ASN A 46 0.12 -17.00 -2.04
C ASN A 46 -1.08 -16.05 -2.16
N LEU A 47 -0.86 -14.81 -1.71
CA LEU A 47 -1.86 -13.76 -1.77
C LEU A 47 -1.86 -13.09 -3.15
N PRO A 48 -3.03 -12.74 -3.73
CA PRO A 48 -3.08 -11.94 -4.96
C PRO A 48 -2.35 -10.61 -4.81
N VAL A 49 -1.77 -10.13 -5.89
CA VAL A 49 -1.03 -8.86 -5.91
C VAL A 49 -1.91 -7.71 -5.41
N CYS A 50 -1.36 -6.88 -4.54
CA CYS A 50 -2.04 -5.75 -3.89
C CYS A 50 -3.20 -6.12 -2.96
N ALA A 51 -3.48 -7.39 -2.74
CA ALA A 51 -4.50 -7.79 -1.79
C ALA A 51 -4.04 -7.54 -0.34
N CYS A 52 -5.00 -7.29 0.54
CA CYS A 52 -4.74 -7.19 1.97
C CYS A 52 -5.28 -8.42 2.71
N ILE A 53 -4.73 -8.64 3.89
CA ILE A 53 -5.22 -9.59 4.89
C ILE A 53 -5.76 -8.80 6.08
N LEU A 54 -6.67 -9.39 6.84
CA LEU A 54 -7.13 -8.82 8.10
C LEU A 54 -6.31 -9.37 9.26
N LEU A 55 -5.94 -8.49 10.17
CA LEU A 55 -5.32 -8.79 11.44
C LEU A 55 -6.26 -8.41 12.58
N LEU A 56 -6.42 -9.31 13.55
CA LEU A 56 -7.23 -9.12 14.75
C LEU A 56 -6.34 -8.84 15.97
N ALA A 57 -6.56 -7.71 16.63
CA ALA A 57 -6.08 -7.43 17.97
C ALA A 57 -7.21 -7.71 18.96
N PRO A 58 -7.10 -8.73 19.85
CA PRO A 58 -8.15 -9.08 20.80
C PRO A 58 -8.37 -7.98 21.84
N GLY A 59 -9.58 -7.91 22.39
CA GLY A 59 -9.99 -6.92 23.38
C GLY A 59 -10.87 -5.80 22.82
N LYS A 60 -11.33 -4.91 23.69
CA LYS A 60 -12.21 -3.79 23.27
C LYS A 60 -11.39 -2.80 22.43
N GLY A 61 -11.70 -2.74 21.15
CA GLY A 61 -11.16 -1.74 20.26
C GLY A 61 -11.52 -0.31 20.73
N ARG A 62 -10.57 0.63 20.65
CA ARG A 62 -10.88 2.05 20.84
C ARG A 62 -11.34 2.62 19.48
N LYS A 63 -12.47 3.31 19.50
CA LYS A 63 -12.96 4.13 18.36
C LYS A 63 -12.13 5.41 18.20
N ALA A 64 -10.82 5.30 18.00
CA ALA A 64 -9.97 6.48 17.91
C ALA A 64 -10.01 7.14 16.51
N ASP A 65 -10.47 6.43 15.49
CA ASP A 65 -10.36 6.83 14.08
C ASP A 65 -11.67 6.74 13.27
N GLY A 66 -12.81 6.60 13.96
CA GLY A 66 -14.12 6.47 13.29
C GLY A 66 -14.33 5.12 12.57
N GLY A 67 -13.38 4.19 12.67
CA GLY A 67 -13.51 2.83 12.14
C GLY A 67 -14.46 1.98 12.98
N LYS A 68 -15.04 0.95 12.37
CA LYS A 68 -15.78 -0.09 13.08
C LYS A 68 -14.80 -0.88 13.95
N ASP A 69 -15.10 -1.02 15.23
CA ASP A 69 -14.19 -1.61 16.22
C ASP A 69 -13.87 -3.09 15.94
N ASP A 70 -14.81 -3.83 15.37
CA ASP A 70 -14.63 -5.20 14.92
C ASP A 70 -15.79 -5.65 14.02
N PHE A 71 -15.61 -6.79 13.35
CA PHE A 71 -16.66 -7.38 12.51
C PHE A 71 -17.56 -8.36 13.28
N ASP A 72 -17.15 -8.80 14.48
CA ASP A 72 -17.77 -9.89 15.23
C ASP A 72 -17.74 -9.71 16.77
N GLY A 73 -17.38 -8.52 17.27
CA GLY A 73 -17.32 -8.21 18.71
C GLY A 73 -16.10 -8.74 19.44
N THR A 74 -15.09 -9.28 18.74
CA THR A 74 -13.94 -9.96 19.35
C THR A 74 -12.70 -9.09 19.52
N GLY A 75 -12.64 -7.91 18.89
CA GLY A 75 -11.52 -6.97 19.00
C GLY A 75 -11.35 -6.05 17.80
N ALA A 76 -10.28 -5.28 17.80
CA ALA A 76 -9.98 -4.35 16.70
C ALA A 76 -9.40 -5.08 15.48
N VAL A 77 -9.98 -4.85 14.30
CA VAL A 77 -9.56 -5.45 13.04
C VAL A 77 -9.03 -4.37 12.09
N ARG A 78 -7.86 -4.61 11.49
CA ARG A 78 -7.28 -3.72 10.46
C ARG A 78 -6.76 -4.50 9.27
N PRO A 79 -6.93 -3.96 8.05
CA PRO A 79 -6.34 -4.52 6.84
C PRO A 79 -4.87 -4.14 6.73
N TYR A 80 -4.05 -5.10 6.32
CA TYR A 80 -2.64 -4.89 6.00
C TYR A 80 -2.30 -5.60 4.70
N THR A 81 -1.50 -4.96 3.86
CA THR A 81 -0.91 -5.59 2.67
C THR A 81 0.52 -6.02 3.00
N PRO A 82 0.87 -7.30 2.86
CA PRO A 82 2.24 -7.76 3.07
C PRO A 82 3.23 -7.04 2.16
N VAL A 83 4.45 -6.81 2.67
CA VAL A 83 5.58 -6.26 1.89
C VAL A 83 6.53 -7.35 1.43
N SER A 84 6.35 -8.60 1.84
CA SER A 84 6.97 -9.78 1.24
C SER A 84 6.16 -10.25 0.04
N ASP A 85 6.83 -10.79 -0.97
CA ASP A 85 6.17 -11.40 -2.12
C ASP A 85 5.96 -12.90 -1.91
N ASN A 86 5.24 -13.56 -2.83
CA ASN A 86 4.90 -14.97 -2.72
C ASN A 86 6.08 -15.93 -2.98
N SER A 87 7.27 -15.46 -3.32
CA SER A 87 8.49 -16.29 -3.37
C SER A 87 9.08 -16.55 -2.00
N VAL A 88 8.70 -15.75 -0.99
CA VAL A 88 9.11 -15.95 0.40
C VAL A 88 8.35 -17.13 0.98
N LEU A 89 9.07 -18.17 1.38
CA LEU A 89 8.51 -19.39 1.95
C LEU A 89 8.68 -19.39 3.49
N GLY A 90 7.74 -20.02 4.19
CA GLY A 90 7.76 -20.18 5.63
C GLY A 90 7.42 -18.93 6.44
N LYS A 91 7.21 -17.80 5.80
CA LYS A 91 6.82 -16.56 6.48
C LYS A 91 6.21 -15.52 5.52
N PHE A 92 5.65 -14.45 6.11
CA PHE A 92 5.35 -13.20 5.41
C PHE A 92 5.64 -12.00 6.31
N ASP A 93 5.85 -10.83 5.70
CA ASP A 93 6.26 -9.63 6.41
C ASP A 93 5.23 -8.51 6.25
N LEU A 94 4.91 -7.83 7.37
CA LEU A 94 4.07 -6.64 7.42
C LEU A 94 4.89 -5.45 7.91
N LEU A 95 4.87 -4.33 7.19
CA LEU A 95 5.46 -3.06 7.61
C LEU A 95 4.37 -2.18 8.21
N ILE A 96 4.44 -1.94 9.51
CA ILE A 96 3.37 -1.32 10.27
C ILE A 96 3.88 -0.11 11.04
N LYS A 97 3.23 1.04 10.81
CA LYS A 97 3.45 2.27 11.56
C LYS A 97 2.69 2.22 12.88
N ARG A 98 3.36 2.59 13.96
CA ARG A 98 2.77 2.69 15.29
C ARG A 98 2.08 4.06 15.45
N TYR A 99 0.82 4.03 15.85
CA TYR A 99 0.04 5.23 16.18
C TYR A 99 -0.29 5.24 17.66
N ASP A 100 -0.18 6.39 18.34
CA ASP A 100 -0.44 6.52 19.79
C ASP A 100 -1.83 6.04 20.19
N GLY A 101 -2.85 6.22 19.34
CA GLY A 101 -4.22 5.74 19.57
C GLY A 101 -4.56 4.45 18.82
N GLY A 102 -3.61 3.83 18.12
CA GLY A 102 -3.85 2.71 17.23
C GLY A 102 -3.98 1.37 17.94
N ALA A 103 -5.20 0.84 18.13
CA ALA A 103 -5.42 -0.41 18.86
C ALA A 103 -4.57 -1.58 18.34
N VAL A 104 -4.55 -1.82 17.01
CA VAL A 104 -3.79 -2.93 16.43
C VAL A 104 -2.29 -2.68 16.44
N SER A 105 -1.83 -1.48 16.11
CA SER A 105 -0.40 -1.17 16.09
C SER A 105 0.24 -1.19 17.48
N GLN A 106 -0.48 -0.73 18.51
CA GLN A 106 -0.02 -0.83 19.91
C GLN A 106 -0.03 -2.28 20.41
N TYR A 107 -1.07 -3.06 20.07
CA TYR A 107 -1.12 -4.49 20.38
C TYR A 107 0.11 -5.21 19.84
N LEU A 108 0.40 -5.08 18.54
CA LEU A 108 1.55 -5.73 17.91
C LEU A 108 2.89 -5.28 18.52
N HIS A 109 3.01 -3.98 18.84
CA HIS A 109 4.22 -3.46 19.45
C HIS A 109 4.49 -4.10 20.83
N ALA A 110 3.46 -4.36 21.61
CA ALA A 110 3.56 -4.94 22.95
C ALA A 110 3.80 -6.47 22.95
N LEU A 111 3.50 -7.19 21.85
CA LEU A 111 3.62 -8.65 21.83
C LEU A 111 5.06 -9.12 21.95
N PRO A 112 5.35 -10.21 22.70
CA PRO A 112 6.63 -10.90 22.64
C PRO A 112 6.76 -11.71 21.33
N ILE A 113 8.00 -11.98 20.92
CA ILE A 113 8.28 -12.97 19.87
C ILE A 113 7.73 -14.33 20.30
N GLY A 114 7.15 -15.06 19.35
CA GLY A 114 6.47 -16.35 19.60
C GLY A 114 4.98 -16.21 19.92
N ALA A 115 4.47 -15.01 20.19
CA ALA A 115 3.03 -14.79 20.40
C ALA A 115 2.24 -15.07 19.12
N GLU A 116 1.06 -15.65 19.28
CA GLU A 116 0.15 -15.91 18.16
C GLU A 116 -0.70 -14.68 17.83
N VAL A 117 -0.82 -14.40 16.55
CA VAL A 117 -1.64 -13.30 16.00
C VAL A 117 -2.61 -13.86 14.98
N SER A 118 -3.89 -13.50 15.10
CA SER A 118 -4.94 -14.00 14.23
C SER A 118 -5.06 -13.21 12.93
N PHE A 119 -5.04 -13.95 11.82
CA PHE A 119 -5.19 -13.44 10.46
C PHE A 119 -6.32 -14.13 9.73
N LYS A 120 -6.88 -13.46 8.75
CA LYS A 120 -7.73 -14.05 7.71
C LYS A 120 -7.60 -13.28 6.41
N HIS A 121 -7.85 -13.94 5.27
CA HIS A 121 -8.00 -13.21 4.03
C HIS A 121 -9.47 -12.80 3.82
N ILE A 122 -9.67 -11.84 2.93
CA ILE A 122 -11.00 -11.35 2.58
C ILE A 122 -11.29 -11.74 1.14
N LYS A 123 -12.45 -12.34 0.89
CA LYS A 123 -12.95 -12.49 -0.48
C LYS A 123 -13.24 -11.10 -1.05
N PHE A 124 -12.96 -10.89 -2.34
CA PHE A 124 -13.29 -9.66 -3.08
C PHE A 124 -12.52 -8.39 -2.65
N ASN A 125 -11.33 -8.52 -2.08
CA ASN A 125 -10.51 -7.35 -1.75
C ASN A 125 -9.55 -6.91 -2.88
N ILE A 126 -9.59 -7.59 -4.03
CA ILE A 126 -8.75 -7.28 -5.18
C ILE A 126 -9.41 -6.15 -5.97
N LYS A 127 -8.78 -4.97 -5.99
CA LYS A 127 -9.28 -3.79 -6.69
C LYS A 127 -8.81 -3.72 -8.14
N ALA A 128 -7.63 -4.24 -8.43
CA ALA A 128 -7.08 -4.38 -9.77
C ALA A 128 -6.31 -5.70 -9.84
N GLN A 129 -6.68 -6.57 -10.76
CA GLN A 129 -6.12 -7.92 -10.85
C GLN A 129 -4.87 -7.95 -11.73
N TYR A 130 -3.75 -8.46 -11.17
CA TYR A 130 -2.59 -8.81 -11.97
C TYR A 130 -2.96 -9.94 -12.97
N PRO A 131 -2.52 -9.91 -14.22
CA PRO A 131 -1.43 -9.10 -14.77
C PRO A 131 -1.81 -7.69 -15.26
N PHE A 132 -2.93 -7.11 -14.83
CA PHE A 132 -3.41 -5.78 -15.25
C PHE A 132 -3.59 -5.71 -16.78
N ALA A 133 -4.36 -6.63 -17.31
CA ALA A 133 -4.55 -6.81 -18.75
C ALA A 133 -4.95 -5.50 -19.46
N GLY A 134 -4.32 -5.22 -20.62
CA GLY A 134 -4.57 -4.01 -21.40
C GLY A 134 -3.96 -2.73 -20.82
N LYS A 135 -3.22 -2.79 -19.71
CA LYS A 135 -2.60 -1.61 -19.09
C LYS A 135 -1.10 -1.57 -19.37
N THR A 136 -0.63 -0.42 -19.86
CA THR A 136 0.79 -0.19 -20.21
C THR A 136 1.44 0.87 -19.35
N THR A 137 0.66 1.79 -18.76
CA THR A 137 1.15 2.86 -17.91
C THR A 137 0.46 2.89 -16.55
N PHE A 138 1.25 3.08 -15.50
CA PHE A 138 0.79 3.04 -14.11
C PHE A 138 1.20 4.29 -13.35
N THR A 139 0.25 4.96 -12.71
CA THR A 139 0.53 5.98 -11.69
C THR A 139 0.16 5.43 -10.34
N LEU A 140 1.15 5.20 -9.48
CA LEU A 140 0.97 4.70 -8.11
C LEU A 140 1.06 5.90 -7.16
N ILE A 141 -0.04 6.22 -6.48
CA ILE A 141 -0.12 7.34 -5.55
C ILE A 141 -0.24 6.78 -4.13
N ALA A 142 0.80 6.98 -3.33
CA ALA A 142 0.89 6.47 -1.97
C ALA A 142 1.09 7.57 -0.94
N ALA A 143 0.65 7.36 0.30
CA ALA A 143 1.05 8.15 1.45
C ALA A 143 1.37 7.25 2.66
N GLY A 144 2.54 7.45 3.28
CA GLY A 144 3.01 6.67 4.42
C GLY A 144 2.95 5.15 4.16
N THR A 145 2.29 4.39 5.04
CA THR A 145 2.12 2.93 4.88
C THR A 145 1.24 2.50 3.70
N GLY A 146 0.59 3.44 3.02
CA GLY A 146 -0.07 3.18 1.74
C GLY A 146 0.87 2.74 0.62
N ILE A 147 2.19 2.76 0.86
CA ILE A 147 3.20 2.21 -0.03
C ILE A 147 3.09 0.68 -0.19
N ALA A 148 2.57 -0.05 0.80
CA ALA A 148 2.58 -1.51 0.81
C ALA A 148 1.91 -2.17 -0.42
N PRO A 149 0.68 -1.82 -0.84
CA PRO A 149 0.11 -2.36 -2.07
C PRO A 149 0.86 -1.90 -3.34
N MET A 150 1.43 -0.68 -3.34
CA MET A 150 2.25 -0.20 -4.45
C MET A 150 3.55 -0.99 -4.58
N TYR A 151 4.14 -1.36 -3.44
CA TYR A 151 5.33 -2.18 -3.39
C TYR A 151 5.09 -3.57 -3.99
N GLN A 152 3.95 -4.20 -3.70
CA GLN A 152 3.57 -5.47 -4.34
C GLN A 152 3.37 -5.33 -5.86
N ALA A 153 2.73 -4.25 -6.32
CA ALA A 153 2.60 -3.99 -7.75
C ALA A 153 3.97 -3.81 -8.41
N LEU A 154 4.87 -3.06 -7.78
CA LEU A 154 6.24 -2.84 -8.27
C LEU A 154 7.05 -4.13 -8.34
N TRP A 155 6.92 -5.05 -7.36
CA TRP A 155 7.53 -6.37 -7.41
C TRP A 155 7.22 -7.09 -8.72
N LYS A 156 5.95 -7.06 -9.15
CA LYS A 156 5.53 -7.71 -10.40
C LYS A 156 5.94 -6.92 -11.64
N LEU A 157 5.68 -5.60 -11.66
CA LEU A 157 5.95 -4.76 -12.82
C LEU A 157 7.45 -4.58 -13.12
N MET A 158 8.29 -4.52 -12.07
CA MET A 158 9.73 -4.33 -12.22
C MET A 158 10.51 -5.65 -12.19
N GLY A 159 9.97 -6.69 -11.53
CA GLY A 159 10.63 -8.00 -11.38
C GLY A 159 10.30 -9.01 -12.47
N THR A 160 9.29 -8.77 -13.31
CA THR A 160 8.94 -9.68 -14.41
C THR A 160 9.85 -9.42 -15.62
N GLU A 161 10.56 -10.43 -16.06
CA GLU A 161 11.43 -10.35 -17.24
C GLU A 161 10.59 -10.05 -18.50
N GLY A 162 11.08 -9.15 -19.35
CA GLY A 162 10.39 -8.72 -20.57
C GLY A 162 9.23 -7.77 -20.36
N ASP A 163 8.88 -7.41 -19.14
CA ASP A 163 7.86 -6.39 -18.87
C ASP A 163 8.37 -5.00 -19.27
N ASN A 164 7.69 -4.35 -20.19
CA ASN A 164 8.05 -3.03 -20.71
C ASN A 164 7.15 -1.89 -20.20
N ARG A 165 6.23 -2.20 -19.30
CA ARG A 165 5.28 -1.23 -18.76
C ARG A 165 5.98 -0.14 -17.96
N LYS A 166 5.44 1.09 -18.02
CA LYS A 166 6.01 2.26 -17.36
C LYS A 166 5.25 2.59 -16.10
N VAL A 167 5.97 2.97 -15.07
CA VAL A 167 5.40 3.28 -13.76
C VAL A 167 5.91 4.62 -13.26
N THR A 168 5.03 5.47 -12.78
CA THR A 168 5.37 6.61 -11.92
C THR A 168 4.82 6.35 -10.54
N LEU A 169 5.70 6.33 -9.54
CA LEU A 169 5.33 6.33 -8.12
C LEU A 169 5.38 7.76 -7.58
N ILE A 170 4.25 8.28 -7.09
CA ILE A 170 4.16 9.57 -6.39
C ILE A 170 3.88 9.26 -4.93
N TYR A 171 4.88 9.50 -4.06
CA TYR A 171 4.87 9.00 -2.70
C TYR A 171 5.01 10.13 -1.67
N GLY A 172 3.90 10.43 -0.98
CA GLY A 172 3.78 11.46 0.05
C GLY A 172 4.17 10.96 1.44
N ASN A 173 5.00 11.74 2.14
CA ASN A 173 5.42 11.51 3.52
C ASN A 173 5.52 12.84 4.27
N LYS A 174 5.60 12.80 5.61
CA LYS A 174 5.75 14.02 6.41
C LYS A 174 7.16 14.61 6.29
N SER A 175 8.16 13.75 6.27
CA SER A 175 9.57 14.12 6.18
C SER A 175 10.36 13.05 5.39
N PRO A 176 11.62 13.30 5.02
CA PRO A 176 12.47 12.29 4.39
C PRO A 176 12.65 11.01 5.24
N GLU A 177 12.70 11.13 6.57
CA GLU A 177 12.87 10.03 7.51
C GLU A 177 11.63 9.12 7.61
N ASP A 178 10.47 9.63 7.18
CA ASP A 178 9.21 8.86 7.12
C ASP A 178 9.11 8.00 5.87
N ILE A 179 10.02 8.14 4.89
CA ILE A 179 9.94 7.39 3.62
C ILE A 179 10.26 5.93 3.86
N LEU A 180 9.24 5.09 3.83
CA LEU A 180 9.38 3.64 3.98
C LEU A 180 9.82 2.99 2.66
N LEU A 181 10.60 1.90 2.74
CA LEU A 181 11.11 1.10 1.62
C LEU A 181 11.95 1.93 0.62
N LYS A 182 12.59 3.01 1.10
CA LYS A 182 13.32 3.93 0.24
C LYS A 182 14.47 3.26 -0.50
N GLU A 183 15.27 2.47 0.20
CA GLU A 183 16.44 1.78 -0.40
C GLU A 183 16.01 0.79 -1.48
N GLU A 184 14.95 0.03 -1.22
CA GLU A 184 14.38 -0.93 -2.17
C GLU A 184 13.81 -0.23 -3.41
N LEU A 185 13.08 0.88 -3.20
CA LEU A 185 12.52 1.70 -4.26
C LEU A 185 13.62 2.32 -5.13
N ASP A 186 14.65 2.90 -4.53
CA ASP A 186 15.82 3.45 -5.22
C ASP A 186 16.54 2.36 -6.02
N GLY A 187 16.69 1.17 -5.44
CA GLY A 187 17.27 0.01 -6.11
C GLY A 187 16.48 -0.42 -7.35
N TRP A 188 15.16 -0.39 -7.29
CA TRP A 188 14.31 -0.68 -8.45
C TRP A 188 14.38 0.42 -9.51
N ALA A 189 14.36 1.69 -9.11
CA ALA A 189 14.51 2.80 -10.05
C ALA A 189 15.81 2.70 -10.83
N SER A 190 16.93 2.45 -10.14
CA SER A 190 18.27 2.29 -10.76
C SER A 190 18.33 1.16 -11.77
N ARG A 191 17.66 0.03 -11.51
CA ARG A 191 17.67 -1.16 -12.40
C ARG A 191 16.58 -1.17 -13.45
N SER A 192 15.63 -0.24 -13.40
CA SER A 192 14.43 -0.24 -14.26
C SER A 192 14.66 0.21 -15.69
N ALA A 193 15.86 0.65 -16.05
CA ALA A 193 16.17 1.27 -17.33
C ALA A 193 15.21 2.43 -17.70
N GLY A 194 14.83 3.23 -16.69
CA GLY A 194 13.92 4.36 -16.84
C GLY A 194 12.42 4.02 -16.90
N ARG A 195 12.05 2.74 -16.71
CA ARG A 195 10.63 2.35 -16.65
C ARG A 195 9.94 2.79 -15.35
N LEU A 196 10.68 2.90 -14.25
CA LEU A 196 10.18 3.39 -12.95
C LEU A 196 10.69 4.80 -12.70
N LYS A 197 9.77 5.75 -12.58
CA LYS A 197 10.02 7.09 -12.08
C LYS A 197 9.46 7.19 -10.66
N ILE A 198 10.27 7.69 -9.73
CA ILE A 198 9.84 7.94 -8.35
C ILE A 198 9.80 9.46 -8.11
N VAL A 199 8.72 9.92 -7.49
CA VAL A 199 8.54 11.30 -7.02
C VAL A 199 8.23 11.22 -5.54
N HIS A 200 9.20 11.57 -4.70
CA HIS A 200 8.95 11.73 -3.27
C HIS A 200 8.43 13.12 -2.99
N VAL A 201 7.31 13.20 -2.27
CA VAL A 201 6.68 14.46 -1.85
C VAL A 201 6.75 14.52 -0.33
N VAL A 202 7.42 15.51 0.24
CA VAL A 202 7.55 15.64 1.70
C VAL A 202 6.93 16.95 2.21
N GLY A 203 6.17 16.85 3.30
CA GLY A 203 5.57 17.99 3.97
C GLY A 203 4.34 17.63 4.80
N ASN A 204 4.08 18.49 5.80
CA ASN A 204 2.88 18.42 6.65
C ASN A 204 1.78 19.38 6.19
N ARG A 205 2.12 20.35 5.35
CA ARG A 205 1.21 21.35 4.76
C ARG A 205 1.47 21.47 3.26
N PRO A 206 0.51 22.01 2.50
CA PRO A 206 0.66 22.18 1.04
C PRO A 206 1.85 23.03 0.63
N ASP A 207 2.22 23.99 1.46
CA ASP A 207 3.23 25.05 1.23
C ASP A 207 4.48 24.88 2.09
N ASP A 208 4.71 23.72 2.68
CA ASP A 208 5.92 23.47 3.47
C ASP A 208 7.18 23.67 2.61
N PRO A 209 8.20 24.37 3.15
CA PRO A 209 9.47 24.52 2.45
C PRO A 209 10.22 23.19 2.33
N ALA A 210 11.14 23.13 1.40
CA ALA A 210 12.02 21.98 1.26
C ALA A 210 12.88 21.80 2.53
N PRO A 211 12.95 20.59 3.11
CA PRO A 211 13.89 20.30 4.18
C PRO A 211 15.35 20.51 3.71
N PRO A 212 16.27 20.82 4.64
CA PRO A 212 17.69 20.92 4.30
C PRO A 212 18.21 19.70 3.56
N GLY A 213 18.86 19.91 2.41
CA GLY A 213 19.41 18.83 1.58
C GLY A 213 18.36 18.05 0.74
N TRP A 214 17.10 18.44 0.78
CA TRP A 214 16.05 17.81 -0.03
C TRP A 214 16.15 18.27 -1.49
N ALA A 215 16.59 17.37 -2.36
CA ALA A 215 16.83 17.65 -3.78
C ALA A 215 16.69 16.39 -4.62
N ASP A 216 16.57 16.57 -5.92
CA ASP A 216 16.57 15.49 -6.90
C ASP A 216 17.83 14.64 -6.79
N THR A 217 17.65 13.36 -7.04
CA THR A 217 18.75 12.37 -7.12
C THR A 217 18.63 11.59 -8.43
N PRO A 218 19.62 10.75 -8.78
CA PRO A 218 19.50 9.87 -9.95
C PRO A 218 18.31 8.90 -9.89
N THR A 219 17.77 8.62 -8.70
CA THR A 219 16.71 7.61 -8.48
C THR A 219 15.33 8.19 -8.25
N TYR A 220 15.24 9.47 -7.82
CA TYR A 220 13.94 10.11 -7.59
C TYR A 220 13.97 11.62 -7.82
N THR A 221 12.78 12.17 -8.09
CA THR A 221 12.50 13.61 -8.06
C THR A 221 11.97 14.01 -6.69
N ALA A 222 12.51 15.11 -6.13
CA ALA A 222 12.14 15.67 -4.84
C ALA A 222 11.10 16.79 -5.01
N GLU A 223 9.94 16.62 -4.38
CA GLU A 223 8.87 17.60 -4.32
C GLU A 223 8.52 17.91 -2.87
N THR A 224 7.83 19.02 -2.61
CA THR A 224 7.42 19.42 -1.26
C THR A 224 5.91 19.66 -1.16
N GLY A 225 5.42 19.71 0.08
CA GLY A 225 4.00 19.89 0.37
C GLY A 225 3.21 18.59 0.29
N TRP A 226 2.01 18.66 -0.26
CA TRP A 226 1.13 17.49 -0.43
C TRP A 226 1.10 17.03 -1.89
N VAL A 227 0.66 15.80 -2.11
CA VAL A 227 0.31 15.31 -3.44
C VAL A 227 -0.96 16.03 -3.89
N ASP A 228 -0.82 16.93 -4.86
CA ASP A 228 -1.84 17.84 -5.35
C ASP A 228 -2.01 17.77 -6.88
N GLU A 229 -2.92 18.59 -7.40
CA GLU A 229 -3.23 18.65 -8.84
C GLU A 229 -2.00 19.05 -9.69
N ALA A 230 -1.19 19.98 -9.21
CA ALA A 230 -0.02 20.45 -9.95
C ALA A 230 1.01 19.32 -10.12
N LYS A 231 1.29 18.55 -9.05
CA LYS A 231 2.20 17.42 -9.09
C LYS A 231 1.66 16.27 -9.94
N LEU A 232 0.33 16.01 -9.87
CA LEU A 232 -0.28 15.00 -10.74
C LEU A 232 -0.20 15.41 -12.22
N LYS A 233 -0.47 16.67 -12.58
CA LYS A 233 -0.28 17.17 -13.96
C LYS A 233 1.16 17.03 -14.45
N LYS A 234 2.13 17.24 -13.55
CA LYS A 234 3.57 17.20 -13.89
C LYS A 234 4.10 15.77 -14.03
N HIS A 235 3.62 14.84 -13.22
CA HIS A 235 4.28 13.55 -13.04
C HIS A 235 3.43 12.33 -13.40
N ALA A 236 2.10 12.40 -13.28
CA ALA A 236 1.24 11.26 -13.60
C ALA A 236 1.16 11.02 -15.12
N PHE A 237 0.93 9.79 -15.52
CA PHE A 237 0.56 9.50 -16.90
C PHE A 237 -0.82 10.09 -17.19
N PRO A 238 -1.04 10.69 -18.36
CA PRO A 238 -2.34 11.26 -18.71
C PRO A 238 -3.43 10.17 -18.74
N PRO A 239 -4.71 10.54 -18.57
CA PRO A 239 -5.82 9.59 -18.68
C PRO A 239 -5.87 9.02 -20.10
N ALA A 240 -5.81 7.70 -20.19
CA ALA A 240 -5.91 6.93 -21.43
C ALA A 240 -6.48 5.54 -21.11
N GLU A 241 -7.00 4.85 -22.09
CA GLU A 241 -7.62 3.52 -21.91
C GLU A 241 -6.64 2.51 -21.29
N ASP A 242 -5.35 2.62 -21.62
CA ASP A 242 -4.27 1.76 -21.12
C ASP A 242 -3.57 2.30 -19.86
N THR A 243 -4.06 3.40 -19.28
CA THR A 243 -3.56 3.94 -18.01
C THR A 243 -4.31 3.34 -16.82
N LEU A 244 -3.58 3.04 -15.73
CA LEU A 244 -4.16 2.63 -14.45
C LEU A 244 -3.53 3.41 -13.30
N VAL A 245 -4.37 4.02 -12.46
CA VAL A 245 -3.96 4.80 -11.29
C VAL A 245 -4.31 4.01 -10.02
N PHE A 246 -3.34 3.80 -9.15
CA PHE A 246 -3.57 3.26 -7.81
C PHE A 246 -3.49 4.38 -6.78
N VAL A 247 -4.42 4.40 -5.83
CA VAL A 247 -4.42 5.36 -4.73
C VAL A 247 -4.48 4.60 -3.40
N CYS A 248 -3.50 4.82 -2.52
CA CYS A 248 -3.51 4.29 -1.16
C CYS A 248 -2.87 5.24 -0.15
N GLY A 249 -3.61 5.59 0.89
CA GLY A 249 -3.12 6.50 1.91
C GLY A 249 -4.17 6.89 2.93
N LEU A 250 -4.03 8.07 3.51
CA LEU A 250 -4.93 8.60 4.54
C LEU A 250 -6.29 9.01 3.96
N PRO A 251 -7.36 9.02 4.77
CA PRO A 251 -8.69 9.45 4.34
C PRO A 251 -8.73 10.82 3.66
N GLY A 252 -7.94 11.79 4.15
CA GLY A 252 -7.83 13.12 3.55
C GLY A 252 -7.27 13.10 2.13
N MET A 253 -6.30 12.22 1.85
CA MET A 253 -5.76 12.05 0.49
C MET A 253 -6.81 11.48 -0.46
N TYR A 254 -7.55 10.45 -0.04
CA TYR A 254 -8.67 9.92 -0.84
C TYR A 254 -9.71 10.99 -1.13
N ALA A 255 -10.14 11.74 -0.09
CA ALA A 255 -11.14 12.80 -0.23
C ALA A 255 -10.74 13.88 -1.24
N ALA A 256 -9.47 14.25 -1.27
CA ALA A 256 -8.91 15.25 -2.19
C ALA A 256 -8.74 14.69 -3.61
N LEU A 257 -8.20 13.48 -3.75
CA LEU A 257 -7.77 12.96 -5.04
C LEU A 257 -8.87 12.23 -5.81
N CYS A 258 -9.73 11.45 -5.15
CA CYS A 258 -10.65 10.54 -5.85
C CYS A 258 -11.98 10.25 -5.13
N GLY A 259 -12.20 10.80 -3.94
CA GLY A 259 -13.38 10.47 -3.12
C GLY A 259 -13.19 9.22 -2.26
N PRO A 260 -14.22 8.81 -1.47
CA PRO A 260 -14.12 7.76 -0.48
C PRO A 260 -13.59 6.43 -1.02
N ARG A 261 -12.80 5.72 -0.21
CA ARG A 261 -12.16 4.44 -0.58
C ARG A 261 -13.16 3.34 -0.94
N ASN A 262 -14.31 3.32 -0.26
CA ASN A 262 -15.35 2.30 -0.43
C ASN A 262 -16.29 2.56 -1.60
N GLU A 263 -16.17 3.70 -2.27
CA GLU A 263 -16.97 4.07 -3.44
C GLU A 263 -16.16 3.83 -4.71
N LYS A 264 -16.74 3.18 -5.73
CA LYS A 264 -16.08 2.97 -7.02
C LYS A 264 -15.93 4.31 -7.76
N GLU A 265 -17.01 5.09 -7.80
CA GLU A 265 -17.05 6.33 -8.56
C GLU A 265 -16.09 7.39 -7.99
N LEU A 266 -15.56 8.24 -8.87
CA LEU A 266 -14.79 9.40 -8.44
C LEU A 266 -15.74 10.47 -7.92
N LYS A 267 -15.37 11.08 -6.80
CA LYS A 267 -16.14 12.18 -6.24
C LYS A 267 -16.07 13.38 -7.18
N ASP A 268 -17.22 14.02 -7.42
CA ASP A 268 -17.30 15.24 -8.20
C ASP A 268 -16.38 16.34 -7.67
N GLY A 269 -15.61 16.93 -8.57
CA GLY A 269 -14.63 17.93 -8.24
C GLY A 269 -13.35 17.41 -7.57
N SER A 270 -13.18 16.08 -7.44
CA SER A 270 -11.91 15.50 -6.99
C SER A 270 -10.81 15.69 -8.05
N THR A 271 -9.57 15.69 -7.60
CA THR A 271 -8.42 16.02 -8.45
C THR A 271 -8.32 15.11 -9.68
N LEU A 272 -8.44 13.78 -9.50
CA LEU A 272 -8.35 12.84 -10.62
C LEU A 272 -9.51 13.02 -11.60
N GLN A 273 -10.73 13.30 -11.11
CA GLN A 273 -11.86 13.59 -12.00
C GLN A 273 -11.63 14.86 -12.83
N LYS A 274 -11.16 15.95 -12.22
CA LYS A 274 -10.81 17.20 -12.91
C LYS A 274 -9.73 17.00 -13.98
N LEU A 275 -8.82 16.05 -13.75
CA LEU A 275 -7.76 15.70 -14.69
C LEU A 275 -8.24 14.77 -15.82
N GLY A 276 -9.52 14.37 -15.83
CA GLY A 276 -10.12 13.55 -16.89
C GLY A 276 -10.03 12.04 -16.67
N TYR A 277 -9.58 11.58 -15.49
CA TYR A 277 -9.63 10.15 -15.20
C TYR A 277 -11.06 9.70 -14.90
N THR A 278 -11.37 8.48 -15.28
CA THR A 278 -12.64 7.81 -14.97
C THR A 278 -12.47 6.79 -13.85
N ALA A 279 -13.59 6.34 -13.28
CA ALA A 279 -13.58 5.35 -12.20
C ALA A 279 -12.89 4.02 -12.59
N ASP A 280 -12.97 3.62 -13.86
CA ASP A 280 -12.33 2.40 -14.35
C ASP A 280 -10.80 2.53 -14.54
N MET A 281 -10.29 3.76 -14.54
CA MET A 281 -8.84 4.05 -14.56
C MET A 281 -8.25 4.13 -13.14
N VAL A 282 -9.07 4.11 -12.07
CA VAL A 282 -8.60 4.37 -10.70
C VAL A 282 -8.97 3.23 -9.75
N ALA A 283 -7.95 2.59 -9.18
CA ALA A 283 -8.09 1.59 -8.13
C ALA A 283 -7.81 2.22 -6.76
N LYS A 284 -8.83 2.33 -5.92
CA LYS A 284 -8.74 2.82 -4.54
C LYS A 284 -8.42 1.64 -3.61
N MET A 285 -7.17 1.52 -3.17
CA MET A 285 -6.61 0.35 -2.47
C MET A 285 -6.99 0.30 -0.98
#